data_195728592f4a283c292db9806a273f75
#
_entry.id   195728592f4a283c292db9806a273f75
#
_cell.length_a   1.000
_cell.length_b   1.000
_cell.length_c   1.000
_cell.angle_alpha   90.00
_cell.angle_beta   90.00
_cell.angle_gamma   90.00
#
_symmetry.space_group_name_H-M   'P 1'
#
loop_
_entity.id
_entity.type
_entity.pdbx_description
1 polymer ?
#
loop_
_entity_poly.entity_id
_entity_poly.type
_entity_poly.pdbx_seq_one_letter_code
_entity_poly.pdbx_strand_id
1 'polypeptide(L)'
;MNEGRAAEQDVLVRQGRIERIDPSISPPSPTCEIIDASGKLILPGLIDDQVHFREPGLTQKACIRTESRAAVAGGVTSFFEMPNVSPPTLDMDRLEEKCAIAARNSLANYAFFLGASNENAEVVKAADPAKIAGVKIFMGSSTGNMLVDEEEVLEKIFRFAPTPIATHCEHTPTILENERLAREQFGDEVPFSEHPVIRSREACLRSSSLAVELAKRENARLHVLHVTTAEELDLFTPDHERITAEACVHHLWFEDSSYESLGSLIKCNPAIKKASDREAIRQGVTDGRISVLATDHAPHTWLEKQGTYFNAPSGLPLVQHSLLLMLEMVQEGCFPIETVVERACHAPARIFDVRERGFIREGYWADLVIVDPENQTMVDETELFSQCNWSPFSGTRFSHSVDLTLVSGQVAYSGGEPTDGQTGMRVEFESQRR
;
A
#
# COMPACT_ATOMS: atom_id res chain seq x y z
N MET A 1 9.25 10.59 -16.13
CA MET A 1 9.54 11.16 -14.80
C MET A 1 10.29 10.14 -13.96
N ASN A 2 11.45 10.47 -13.42
CA ASN A 2 12.27 9.56 -12.61
C ASN A 2 13.32 10.36 -11.81
N GLU A 3 13.56 9.97 -10.55
CA GLU A 3 14.59 10.58 -9.69
C GLU A 3 14.54 12.13 -9.64
N GLY A 4 13.32 12.67 -9.47
CA GLY A 4 13.09 14.12 -9.38
C GLY A 4 13.28 14.89 -10.70
N ARG A 5 13.30 14.21 -11.84
CA ARG A 5 13.49 14.84 -13.16
C ARG A 5 12.47 14.34 -14.17
N ALA A 6 11.97 15.28 -15.00
CA ALA A 6 11.22 14.98 -16.22
C ALA A 6 12.13 15.21 -17.43
N ALA A 7 12.14 14.29 -18.38
CA ALA A 7 12.86 14.42 -19.65
C ALA A 7 12.09 13.69 -20.75
N GLU A 8 12.10 14.24 -21.97
CA GLU A 8 11.62 13.54 -23.17
C GLU A 8 12.68 12.54 -23.60
N GLN A 9 12.32 11.25 -23.52
CA GLN A 9 13.26 10.16 -23.83
C GLN A 9 12.51 8.93 -24.32
N ASP A 10 13.15 8.16 -25.16
CA ASP A 10 12.73 6.80 -25.52
C ASP A 10 13.30 5.80 -24.52
N VAL A 11 12.54 4.75 -24.24
CA VAL A 11 12.94 3.63 -23.39
C VAL A 11 12.88 2.35 -24.19
N LEU A 12 14.04 1.72 -24.42
CA LEU A 12 14.13 0.42 -25.06
C LEU A 12 14.07 -0.69 -24.01
N VAL A 13 13.10 -1.59 -24.18
CA VAL A 13 12.93 -2.77 -23.32
C VAL A 13 13.34 -4.02 -24.10
N ARG A 14 14.19 -4.85 -23.49
CA ARG A 14 14.57 -6.17 -24.03
C ARG A 14 14.63 -7.21 -22.92
N GLN A 15 14.04 -8.37 -23.16
CA GLN A 15 14.00 -9.48 -22.18
C GLN A 15 13.48 -9.05 -20.79
N GLY A 16 12.46 -8.18 -20.77
CA GLY A 16 11.85 -7.69 -19.54
C GLY A 16 12.60 -6.56 -18.83
N ARG A 17 13.78 -6.15 -19.33
CA ARG A 17 14.61 -5.13 -18.70
C ARG A 17 14.73 -3.88 -19.56
N ILE A 18 14.94 -2.75 -18.92
CA ILE A 18 15.31 -1.50 -19.58
C ILE A 18 16.74 -1.65 -20.09
N GLU A 19 16.88 -1.75 -21.40
CA GLU A 19 18.19 -1.90 -22.06
C GLU A 19 18.88 -0.55 -22.29
N ARG A 20 18.09 0.47 -22.67
CA ARG A 20 18.63 1.79 -23.02
C ARG A 20 17.58 2.89 -22.79
N ILE A 21 18.05 4.04 -22.35
CA ILE A 21 17.29 5.28 -22.22
C ILE A 21 18.04 6.36 -22.95
N ASP A 22 17.40 7.02 -23.95
CA ASP A 22 18.07 8.02 -24.79
C ASP A 22 17.02 8.98 -25.38
N PRO A 23 17.35 10.24 -25.70
CA PRO A 23 16.42 11.16 -26.36
C PRO A 23 15.84 10.66 -27.68
N SER A 24 16.52 9.74 -28.37
CA SER A 24 16.00 9.10 -29.58
C SER A 24 16.64 7.73 -29.79
N ILE A 25 15.81 6.70 -29.89
CA ILE A 25 16.26 5.32 -30.13
C ILE A 25 15.62 4.80 -31.41
N SER A 26 16.47 4.51 -32.44
CA SER A 26 15.97 3.79 -33.61
C SER A 26 15.60 2.36 -33.24
N PRO A 27 14.43 1.84 -33.71
CA PRO A 27 14.05 0.46 -33.47
C PRO A 27 15.16 -0.52 -33.88
N PRO A 28 15.58 -1.45 -33.01
CA PRO A 28 16.71 -2.34 -33.30
C PRO A 28 16.39 -3.40 -34.37
N SER A 29 15.12 -3.61 -34.69
CA SER A 29 14.66 -4.51 -35.74
C SER A 29 13.30 -4.09 -36.29
N PRO A 30 12.90 -4.54 -37.51
CA PRO A 30 11.56 -4.30 -38.04
C PRO A 30 10.42 -4.97 -37.21
N THR A 31 10.76 -5.89 -36.33
CA THR A 31 9.80 -6.60 -35.45
C THR A 31 9.75 -5.99 -34.05
N CYS A 32 10.45 -4.87 -33.82
CA CYS A 32 10.35 -4.15 -32.56
C CYS A 32 8.94 -3.53 -32.46
N GLU A 33 8.22 -3.87 -31.42
CA GLU A 33 6.98 -3.20 -31.09
C GLU A 33 7.25 -1.79 -30.61
N ILE A 34 6.50 -0.82 -31.10
CA ILE A 34 6.63 0.59 -30.74
C ILE A 34 5.33 1.00 -30.05
N ILE A 35 5.45 1.46 -28.81
CA ILE A 35 4.36 2.06 -28.05
C ILE A 35 4.57 3.58 -28.10
N ASP A 36 3.63 4.29 -28.74
CA ASP A 36 3.67 5.75 -28.80
C ASP A 36 3.17 6.36 -27.49
N ALA A 37 4.08 6.98 -26.76
CA ALA A 37 3.82 7.70 -25.52
C ALA A 37 3.95 9.24 -25.69
N SER A 38 3.85 9.74 -26.92
CA SER A 38 3.90 11.19 -27.18
C SER A 38 2.80 11.93 -26.43
N GLY A 39 3.16 12.98 -25.71
CA GLY A 39 2.23 13.76 -24.87
C GLY A 39 1.83 13.08 -23.56
N LYS A 40 2.34 11.89 -23.26
CA LYS A 40 2.02 11.13 -22.04
C LYS A 40 3.16 11.16 -21.03
N LEU A 41 2.84 10.76 -19.81
CA LEU A 41 3.79 10.63 -18.72
C LEU A 41 4.23 9.18 -18.59
N ILE A 42 5.52 8.90 -18.63
CA ILE A 42 6.07 7.59 -18.27
C ILE A 42 6.62 7.71 -16.86
N LEU A 43 6.09 6.90 -15.95
CA LEU A 43 6.49 6.81 -14.54
C LEU A 43 7.06 5.41 -14.27
N PRO A 44 7.95 5.25 -13.26
CA PRO A 44 8.20 3.93 -12.71
C PRO A 44 6.89 3.33 -12.22
N GLY A 45 6.72 2.03 -12.35
CA GLY A 45 5.57 1.35 -11.79
C GLY A 45 5.53 1.49 -10.27
N LEU A 46 4.34 1.70 -9.72
CA LEU A 46 4.15 1.86 -8.29
C LEU A 46 4.46 0.55 -7.55
N ILE A 47 5.01 0.70 -6.35
CA ILE A 47 5.18 -0.38 -5.36
C ILE A 47 4.26 -0.07 -4.19
N ASP A 48 3.18 -0.82 -4.07
CA ASP A 48 2.23 -0.71 -2.95
C ASP A 48 2.64 -1.69 -1.86
N ASP A 49 3.21 -1.19 -0.79
CA ASP A 49 3.77 -2.00 0.30
C ASP A 49 2.75 -2.38 1.37
N GLN A 50 1.49 -2.01 1.18
CA GLN A 50 0.42 -2.39 2.10
C GLN A 50 -0.89 -2.75 1.37
N VAL A 51 -1.10 -4.06 1.15
CA VAL A 51 -2.35 -4.57 0.59
C VAL A 51 -2.85 -5.83 1.32
N HIS A 52 -4.15 -6.12 1.19
CA HIS A 52 -4.84 -7.29 1.74
C HIS A 52 -5.64 -7.98 0.63
N PHE A 53 -4.99 -8.80 -0.20
CA PHE A 53 -5.61 -9.50 -1.32
C PHE A 53 -6.40 -10.75 -0.91
N ARG A 54 -6.48 -11.01 0.42
CA ARG A 54 -7.38 -11.96 1.06
C ARG A 54 -7.11 -13.45 0.80
N GLU A 55 -6.16 -13.81 -0.02
CA GLU A 55 -5.84 -15.21 -0.34
C GLU A 55 -4.54 -15.67 0.36
N PRO A 56 -4.55 -16.86 1.01
CA PRO A 56 -5.62 -17.87 1.05
C PRO A 56 -6.73 -17.58 2.06
N GLY A 57 -7.83 -18.34 1.94
CA GLY A 57 -8.84 -18.56 2.97
C GLY A 57 -9.93 -17.50 3.13
N LEU A 58 -9.79 -16.33 2.51
CA LEU A 58 -10.80 -15.27 2.52
C LEU A 58 -11.25 -14.89 1.10
N THR A 59 -11.18 -15.85 0.18
CA THR A 59 -11.37 -15.64 -1.26
C THR A 59 -12.80 -15.27 -1.67
N GLN A 60 -13.76 -15.35 -0.76
CA GLN A 60 -15.10 -14.80 -0.97
C GLN A 60 -15.10 -13.26 -1.02
N LYS A 61 -14.06 -12.60 -0.47
CA LYS A 61 -13.90 -11.15 -0.48
C LYS A 61 -13.08 -10.67 -1.66
N ALA A 62 -11.96 -11.37 -1.92
CA ALA A 62 -11.00 -11.06 -2.97
C ALA A 62 -9.97 -12.19 -3.11
N CYS A 63 -9.24 -12.24 -4.22
CA CYS A 63 -8.13 -13.15 -4.42
C CYS A 63 -6.98 -12.45 -5.18
N ILE A 64 -5.79 -13.05 -5.15
CA ILE A 64 -4.59 -12.49 -5.80
C ILE A 64 -4.84 -12.23 -7.28
N ARG A 65 -5.60 -13.09 -7.96
CA ARG A 65 -5.92 -12.91 -9.38
C ARG A 65 -6.73 -11.63 -9.64
N THR A 66 -7.79 -11.39 -8.88
CA THR A 66 -8.67 -10.22 -9.10
C THR A 66 -7.98 -8.94 -8.66
N GLU A 67 -7.32 -8.97 -7.50
CA GLU A 67 -6.73 -7.73 -6.96
C GLU A 67 -5.44 -7.33 -7.68
N SER A 68 -4.68 -8.29 -8.22
CA SER A 68 -3.54 -7.95 -9.09
C SER A 68 -3.98 -7.37 -10.44
N ARG A 69 -5.16 -7.72 -10.96
CA ARG A 69 -5.77 -7.07 -12.12
C ARG A 69 -6.17 -5.62 -11.81
N ALA A 70 -6.79 -5.40 -10.65
CA ALA A 70 -7.08 -4.05 -10.15
C ALA A 70 -5.80 -3.23 -9.93
N ALA A 71 -4.73 -3.85 -9.40
CA ALA A 71 -3.43 -3.21 -9.18
C ALA A 71 -2.82 -2.71 -10.50
N VAL A 72 -2.70 -3.56 -11.52
CA VAL A 72 -2.10 -3.15 -12.80
C VAL A 72 -2.96 -2.12 -13.54
N ALA A 73 -4.28 -2.16 -13.41
CA ALA A 73 -5.18 -1.13 -13.94
C ALA A 73 -4.95 0.23 -13.25
N GLY A 74 -4.52 0.23 -11.99
CA GLY A 74 -4.12 1.41 -11.23
C GLY A 74 -2.65 1.81 -11.36
N GLY A 75 -1.86 1.17 -12.24
CA GLY A 75 -0.43 1.48 -12.41
C GLY A 75 0.48 0.88 -11.31
N VAL A 76 -0.05 0.03 -10.44
CA VAL A 76 0.71 -0.68 -9.41
C VAL A 76 1.33 -1.94 -10.03
N THR A 77 2.65 -1.95 -10.17
CA THR A 77 3.40 -3.06 -10.78
C THR A 77 3.93 -4.06 -9.78
N SER A 78 4.01 -3.68 -8.51
CA SER A 78 4.45 -4.55 -7.42
C SER A 78 3.63 -4.29 -6.17
N PHE A 79 3.26 -5.36 -5.46
CA PHE A 79 2.55 -5.25 -4.19
C PHE A 79 3.17 -6.11 -3.10
N PHE A 80 3.05 -5.65 -1.84
CA PHE A 80 3.46 -6.42 -0.67
C PHE A 80 2.22 -6.71 0.18
N GLU A 81 1.84 -7.99 0.26
CA GLU A 81 0.62 -8.39 0.94
C GLU A 81 0.85 -8.73 2.40
N MET A 82 -0.07 -8.27 3.22
CA MET A 82 -0.10 -8.47 4.66
C MET A 82 -0.43 -9.93 5.05
N PRO A 83 0.04 -10.37 6.24
CA PRO A 83 -0.04 -11.79 6.65
C PRO A 83 -1.39 -12.22 7.21
N ASN A 84 -2.36 -11.32 7.43
CA ASN A 84 -3.64 -11.58 8.08
C ASN A 84 -4.69 -12.22 7.15
N VAL A 85 -4.33 -13.35 6.58
CA VAL A 85 -5.15 -14.27 5.79
C VAL A 85 -5.55 -15.49 6.63
N SER A 86 -6.21 -16.49 6.04
CA SER A 86 -6.62 -17.70 6.78
C SER A 86 -6.14 -18.98 6.08
N PRO A 87 -5.21 -19.70 6.69
CA PRO A 87 -4.48 -19.43 7.93
C PRO A 87 -3.49 -18.25 7.81
N PRO A 88 -3.15 -17.55 8.91
CA PRO A 88 -2.24 -16.43 8.86
C PRO A 88 -0.82 -16.86 8.50
N THR A 89 -0.07 -15.96 7.81
CA THR A 89 1.30 -16.23 7.33
C THR A 89 2.31 -16.01 8.48
N LEU A 90 2.42 -16.97 9.40
CA LEU A 90 3.25 -16.89 10.61
C LEU A 90 4.55 -17.72 10.53
N ASP A 91 4.77 -18.39 9.42
CA ASP A 91 5.98 -19.20 9.16
C ASP A 91 6.35 -19.15 7.67
N MET A 92 7.55 -19.66 7.36
CA MET A 92 8.08 -19.63 6.00
C MET A 92 7.37 -20.60 5.06
N ASP A 93 6.83 -21.72 5.54
CA ASP A 93 6.10 -22.68 4.71
C ASP A 93 4.81 -22.06 4.17
N ARG A 94 4.05 -21.35 5.01
CA ARG A 94 2.86 -20.61 4.61
C ARG A 94 3.18 -19.45 3.66
N LEU A 95 4.32 -18.79 3.86
CA LEU A 95 4.78 -17.74 2.95
C LEU A 95 5.10 -18.33 1.56
N GLU A 96 5.77 -19.48 1.49
CA GLU A 96 6.05 -20.15 0.21
C GLU A 96 4.77 -20.68 -0.47
N GLU A 97 3.76 -21.12 0.30
CA GLU A 97 2.43 -21.46 -0.24
C GLU A 97 1.78 -20.25 -0.90
N LYS A 98 1.81 -19.07 -0.28
CA LYS A 98 1.30 -17.83 -0.88
C LYS A 98 2.09 -17.44 -2.14
N CYS A 99 3.41 -17.55 -2.11
CA CYS A 99 4.24 -17.36 -3.29
C CYS A 99 3.83 -18.28 -4.44
N ALA A 100 3.54 -19.56 -4.14
CA ALA A 100 3.10 -20.51 -5.15
C ALA A 100 1.71 -20.20 -5.73
N ILE A 101 0.82 -19.59 -4.94
CA ILE A 101 -0.49 -19.09 -5.42
C ILE A 101 -0.28 -17.89 -6.35
N ALA A 102 0.50 -16.90 -5.90
CA ALA A 102 0.77 -15.70 -6.68
C ALA A 102 1.51 -16.01 -7.99
N ALA A 103 2.45 -16.94 -7.96
CA ALA A 103 3.19 -17.42 -9.13
C ALA A 103 2.30 -17.96 -10.25
N ARG A 104 1.08 -18.37 -9.96
CA ARG A 104 0.12 -18.89 -10.95
C ARG A 104 -0.94 -17.87 -11.38
N ASN A 105 -1.17 -16.82 -10.57
CA ASN A 105 -2.37 -16.01 -10.66
C ASN A 105 -2.11 -14.51 -10.79
N SER A 106 -0.91 -14.01 -10.41
CA SER A 106 -0.68 -12.60 -10.31
C SER A 106 -0.26 -11.96 -11.63
N LEU A 107 -0.87 -10.82 -11.98
CA LEU A 107 -0.41 -9.92 -13.04
C LEU A 107 0.68 -8.96 -12.55
N ALA A 108 0.62 -8.51 -11.30
CA ALA A 108 1.63 -7.66 -10.69
C ALA A 108 2.71 -8.50 -10.00
N ASN A 109 3.91 -7.95 -9.86
CA ASN A 109 4.97 -8.55 -9.04
C ASN A 109 4.53 -8.59 -7.59
N TYR A 110 5.00 -9.58 -6.84
CA TYR A 110 4.47 -9.87 -5.51
C TYR A 110 5.56 -10.17 -4.48
N ALA A 111 5.31 -9.72 -3.27
CA ALA A 111 6.02 -10.12 -2.07
C ALA A 111 5.04 -10.23 -0.89
N PHE A 112 5.47 -10.88 0.19
CA PHE A 112 4.64 -11.13 1.36
C PHE A 112 5.39 -10.79 2.64
N PHE A 113 4.65 -10.21 3.60
CA PHE A 113 5.15 -10.03 4.95
C PHE A 113 5.04 -11.34 5.74
N LEU A 114 6.05 -11.59 6.57
CA LEU A 114 5.96 -12.56 7.65
C LEU A 114 5.27 -11.91 8.84
N GLY A 115 4.17 -12.49 9.29
CA GLY A 115 3.44 -12.02 10.47
C GLY A 115 4.15 -12.37 11.77
N ALA A 116 4.11 -11.46 12.74
CA ALA A 116 4.50 -11.72 14.10
C ALA A 116 3.28 -12.10 14.97
N SER A 117 3.52 -12.86 16.03
CA SER A 117 2.59 -13.21 17.11
C SER A 117 3.34 -13.31 18.43
N ASN A 118 2.63 -13.41 19.55
CA ASN A 118 3.27 -13.64 20.85
C ASN A 118 4.04 -14.98 20.92
N GLU A 119 3.86 -15.88 19.94
CA GLU A 119 4.41 -17.25 19.99
C GLU A 119 5.53 -17.50 18.99
N ASN A 120 5.76 -16.61 17.97
CA ASN A 120 6.64 -16.93 16.83
C ASN A 120 7.93 -16.07 16.73
N ALA A 121 8.36 -15.40 17.78
CA ALA A 121 9.56 -14.56 17.76
C ALA A 121 10.84 -15.28 17.25
N GLU A 122 11.01 -16.57 17.52
CA GLU A 122 12.15 -17.37 17.01
C GLU A 122 12.02 -17.66 15.49
N VAL A 123 10.80 -17.78 14.97
CA VAL A 123 10.56 -17.89 13.52
C VAL A 123 10.93 -16.58 12.83
N VAL A 124 10.49 -15.44 13.40
CA VAL A 124 10.84 -14.11 12.90
C VAL A 124 12.36 -13.92 12.85
N LYS A 125 13.07 -14.27 13.94
CA LYS A 125 14.52 -14.18 14.01
C LYS A 125 15.25 -15.03 12.97
N ALA A 126 14.71 -16.20 12.64
CA ALA A 126 15.29 -17.18 11.71
C ALA A 126 14.88 -16.93 10.24
N ALA A 127 14.01 -15.96 9.98
CA ALA A 127 13.50 -15.71 8.64
C ALA A 127 14.63 -15.27 7.68
N ASP A 128 14.54 -15.73 6.43
CA ASP A 128 15.46 -15.34 5.37
C ASP A 128 15.08 -13.94 4.83
N PRO A 129 15.91 -12.90 5.04
CA PRO A 129 15.59 -11.54 4.59
C PRO A 129 15.46 -11.40 3.07
N ALA A 130 16.05 -12.30 2.29
CA ALA A 130 15.92 -12.28 0.83
C ALA A 130 14.55 -12.77 0.33
N LYS A 131 13.73 -13.36 1.20
CA LYS A 131 12.47 -14.01 0.82
C LYS A 131 11.21 -13.32 1.32
N ILE A 132 11.32 -12.40 2.28
CA ILE A 132 10.20 -11.70 2.89
C ILE A 132 10.27 -10.20 2.62
N ALA A 133 9.12 -9.55 2.39
CA ALA A 133 9.05 -8.09 2.28
C ALA A 133 9.46 -7.40 3.58
N GLY A 134 9.06 -7.97 4.70
CA GLY A 134 9.33 -7.47 6.03
C GLY A 134 8.65 -8.32 7.08
N VAL A 135 8.75 -7.88 8.34
CA VAL A 135 8.01 -8.46 9.47
C VAL A 135 6.84 -7.55 9.80
N LYS A 136 5.60 -8.08 9.77
CA LYS A 136 4.39 -7.33 10.13
C LYS A 136 4.01 -7.58 11.58
N ILE A 137 3.83 -6.50 12.34
CA ILE A 137 3.31 -6.52 13.71
C ILE A 137 1.99 -5.76 13.79
N PHE A 138 1.00 -6.35 14.40
CA PHE A 138 -0.22 -5.67 14.84
C PHE A 138 -0.05 -5.33 16.33
N MET A 139 0.25 -4.06 16.64
CA MET A 139 0.39 -3.53 18.00
C MET A 139 -0.95 -3.03 18.57
N GLY A 140 -2.05 -3.33 17.91
CA GLY A 140 -3.41 -2.94 18.28
C GLY A 140 -4.44 -3.92 17.75
N SER A 141 -5.73 -3.70 18.07
CA SER A 141 -6.85 -4.55 17.69
C SER A 141 -6.77 -5.04 16.25
N SER A 142 -6.43 -6.29 16.07
CA SER A 142 -6.34 -6.99 14.80
C SER A 142 -7.38 -8.12 14.75
N THR A 143 -7.65 -8.58 13.53
CA THR A 143 -8.43 -9.80 13.31
C THR A 143 -7.55 -11.03 13.50
N GLY A 144 -8.03 -12.00 14.29
CA GLY A 144 -7.32 -13.26 14.54
C GLY A 144 -6.27 -13.19 15.66
N ASN A 145 -5.40 -14.21 15.74
CA ASN A 145 -4.38 -14.37 16.79
C ASN A 145 -3.05 -13.70 16.41
N MET A 146 -3.10 -12.48 15.84
CA MET A 146 -1.89 -11.77 15.36
C MET A 146 -1.58 -10.50 16.17
N LEU A 147 -2.31 -10.26 17.26
CA LEU A 147 -1.97 -9.18 18.18
C LEU A 147 -0.67 -9.54 18.90
N VAL A 148 0.29 -8.61 18.92
CA VAL A 148 1.49 -8.71 19.74
C VAL A 148 1.42 -7.61 20.80
N ASP A 149 1.06 -7.98 22.00
CA ASP A 149 0.85 -7.08 23.14
C ASP A 149 1.72 -7.42 24.36
N GLU A 150 2.48 -8.51 24.27
CA GLU A 150 3.48 -8.86 25.28
C GLU A 150 4.78 -8.05 25.05
N GLU A 151 5.13 -7.18 26.00
CA GLU A 151 6.27 -6.28 25.89
C GLU A 151 7.60 -7.03 25.64
N GLU A 152 7.84 -8.14 26.34
CA GLU A 152 9.05 -8.96 26.16
C GLU A 152 9.14 -9.57 24.75
N VAL A 153 8.00 -9.90 24.14
CA VAL A 153 7.94 -10.43 22.77
C VAL A 153 8.20 -9.32 21.77
N LEU A 154 7.58 -8.15 21.95
CA LEU A 154 7.86 -6.97 21.13
C LEU A 154 9.34 -6.63 21.15
N GLU A 155 9.98 -6.55 22.32
CA GLU A 155 11.42 -6.30 22.45
C GLU A 155 12.27 -7.30 21.68
N LYS A 156 11.95 -8.60 21.78
CA LYS A 156 12.68 -9.64 21.04
C LYS A 156 12.53 -9.47 19.53
N ILE A 157 11.31 -9.19 19.05
CA ILE A 157 11.07 -9.00 17.62
C ILE A 157 11.83 -7.76 17.13
N PHE A 158 11.72 -6.61 17.79
CA PHE A 158 12.45 -5.39 17.40
C PHE A 158 13.96 -5.59 17.40
N ARG A 159 14.50 -6.34 18.36
CA ARG A 159 15.94 -6.65 18.46
C ARG A 159 16.47 -7.56 17.36
N PHE A 160 15.67 -8.53 16.91
CA PHE A 160 16.17 -9.64 16.11
C PHE A 160 15.56 -9.72 14.70
N ALA A 161 14.53 -8.94 14.36
CA ALA A 161 13.96 -8.94 13.01
C ALA A 161 15.05 -8.66 11.95
N PRO A 162 15.18 -9.52 10.93
CA PRO A 162 16.25 -9.39 9.94
C PRO A 162 15.95 -8.35 8.85
N THR A 163 14.72 -7.84 8.79
CA THR A 163 14.17 -6.94 7.77
C THR A 163 13.47 -5.74 8.43
N PRO A 164 12.97 -4.75 7.66
CA PRO A 164 12.08 -3.73 8.21
C PRO A 164 10.88 -4.35 8.94
N ILE A 165 10.51 -3.73 10.06
CA ILE A 165 9.31 -4.05 10.83
C ILE A 165 8.21 -3.08 10.42
N ALA A 166 7.14 -3.58 9.81
CA ALA A 166 5.96 -2.81 9.47
C ALA A 166 4.91 -2.94 10.59
N THR A 167 4.46 -1.82 11.16
CA THR A 167 3.56 -1.84 12.33
C THR A 167 2.22 -1.19 12.07
N HIS A 168 1.14 -1.88 12.44
CA HIS A 168 -0.17 -1.25 12.66
C HIS A 168 -0.22 -0.76 14.11
N CYS A 169 -0.40 0.54 14.30
CA CYS A 169 -0.26 1.20 15.60
C CYS A 169 -1.58 1.80 16.08
N GLU A 170 -2.31 1.06 16.93
CA GLU A 170 -3.47 1.55 17.65
C GLU A 170 -3.53 0.93 19.07
N HIS A 171 -3.71 1.75 20.09
CA HIS A 171 -3.70 1.29 21.49
C HIS A 171 -5.03 0.64 21.88
N THR A 172 -5.06 -0.70 21.92
CA THR A 172 -6.27 -1.51 22.19
C THR A 172 -7.05 -1.08 23.45
N PRO A 173 -6.43 -0.86 24.63
CA PRO A 173 -7.18 -0.45 25.82
C PRO A 173 -7.94 0.87 25.63
N THR A 174 -7.35 1.85 24.94
CA THR A 174 -8.03 3.12 24.63
C THR A 174 -9.23 2.90 23.72
N ILE A 175 -9.09 2.05 22.68
CA ILE A 175 -10.18 1.75 21.76
C ILE A 175 -11.34 1.05 22.48
N LEU A 176 -11.04 0.03 23.29
CA LEU A 176 -12.07 -0.73 24.02
C LEU A 176 -12.86 0.16 25.00
N GLU A 177 -12.20 1.10 25.67
CA GLU A 177 -12.89 2.06 26.54
C GLU A 177 -13.76 3.02 25.72
N ASN A 178 -13.28 3.52 24.59
CA ASN A 178 -14.07 4.37 23.70
C ASN A 178 -15.28 3.63 23.12
N GLU A 179 -15.10 2.35 22.74
CA GLU A 179 -16.21 1.49 22.27
C GLU A 179 -17.25 1.29 23.37
N ARG A 180 -16.83 1.07 24.63
CA ARG A 180 -17.73 0.94 25.78
C ARG A 180 -18.56 2.23 25.97
N LEU A 181 -17.91 3.38 25.92
CA LEU A 181 -18.59 4.68 26.04
C LEU A 181 -19.57 4.91 24.88
N ALA A 182 -19.18 4.59 23.65
CA ALA A 182 -20.06 4.71 22.50
C ALA A 182 -21.31 3.79 22.63
N ARG A 183 -21.13 2.55 23.11
CA ARG A 183 -22.26 1.65 23.39
C ARG A 183 -23.15 2.17 24.49
N GLU A 184 -22.62 2.79 25.52
CA GLU A 184 -23.42 3.40 26.59
C GLU A 184 -24.26 4.57 26.06
N GLN A 185 -23.75 5.33 25.14
CA GLN A 185 -24.43 6.50 24.60
C GLN A 185 -25.43 6.15 23.48
N PHE A 186 -25.11 5.22 22.58
CA PHE A 186 -25.85 4.96 21.34
C PHE A 186 -26.46 3.54 21.29
N GLY A 187 -26.15 2.67 22.22
CA GLY A 187 -26.52 1.25 22.14
C GLY A 187 -25.78 0.54 21.01
N ASP A 188 -26.49 -0.28 20.23
CA ASP A 188 -25.92 -0.96 19.04
C ASP A 188 -25.98 -0.12 17.77
N GLU A 189 -26.65 1.03 17.79
CA GLU A 189 -26.85 1.95 16.66
C GLU A 189 -25.81 3.10 16.68
N VAL A 190 -24.54 2.76 16.92
CA VAL A 190 -23.43 3.74 16.87
C VAL A 190 -23.32 4.29 15.45
N PRO A 191 -23.38 5.62 15.26
CA PRO A 191 -23.20 6.22 13.94
C PRO A 191 -21.74 6.08 13.48
N PHE A 192 -21.51 5.96 12.16
CA PHE A 192 -20.16 5.83 11.60
C PHE A 192 -19.29 7.07 11.85
N SER A 193 -19.90 8.24 12.07
CA SER A 193 -19.20 9.46 12.47
C SER A 193 -18.49 9.37 13.82
N GLU A 194 -18.85 8.39 14.67
CA GLU A 194 -18.13 8.10 15.91
C GLU A 194 -16.85 7.27 15.71
N HIS A 195 -16.59 6.78 14.50
CA HIS A 195 -15.41 5.97 14.24
C HIS A 195 -14.09 6.65 14.61
N PRO A 196 -13.84 7.94 14.25
CA PRO A 196 -12.64 8.65 14.68
C PRO A 196 -12.59 9.01 16.18
N VAL A 197 -13.72 8.95 16.88
CA VAL A 197 -13.78 9.09 18.35
C VAL A 197 -13.38 7.77 19.01
N ILE A 198 -13.91 6.67 18.52
CA ILE A 198 -13.61 5.31 19.03
C ILE A 198 -12.15 4.97 18.74
N ARG A 199 -11.73 5.08 17.47
CA ARG A 199 -10.34 4.91 17.04
C ARG A 199 -9.62 6.25 17.01
N SER A 200 -9.36 6.73 18.22
CA SER A 200 -8.99 8.10 18.50
C SER A 200 -7.54 8.41 18.14
N ARG A 201 -7.25 9.71 18.04
CA ARG A 201 -5.88 10.25 17.87
C ARG A 201 -4.94 9.75 18.97
N GLU A 202 -5.44 9.70 20.23
CA GLU A 202 -4.67 9.21 21.37
C GLU A 202 -4.29 7.73 21.20
N ALA A 203 -5.19 6.90 20.67
CA ALA A 203 -4.92 5.48 20.44
C ALA A 203 -3.79 5.31 19.40
N CYS A 204 -3.78 6.10 18.33
CA CYS A 204 -2.71 6.08 17.33
C CYS A 204 -1.39 6.57 17.94
N LEU A 205 -1.36 7.76 18.52
CA LEU A 205 -0.15 8.38 19.05
C LEU A 205 0.54 7.53 20.13
N ARG A 206 -0.23 6.93 21.05
CA ARG A 206 0.33 6.05 22.09
C ARG A 206 1.05 4.84 21.51
N SER A 207 0.44 4.18 20.55
CA SER A 207 0.99 2.97 19.94
C SER A 207 2.18 3.29 19.03
N SER A 208 2.06 4.34 18.20
CA SER A 208 3.16 4.80 17.34
C SER A 208 4.39 5.28 18.15
N SER A 209 4.14 5.97 19.28
CA SER A 209 5.21 6.39 20.20
C SER A 209 5.98 5.19 20.77
N LEU A 210 5.26 4.14 21.21
CA LEU A 210 5.88 2.92 21.69
C LEU A 210 6.71 2.22 20.61
N ALA A 211 6.18 2.11 19.38
CA ALA A 211 6.90 1.50 18.27
C ALA A 211 8.21 2.25 17.96
N VAL A 212 8.16 3.58 17.91
CA VAL A 212 9.33 4.43 17.66
C VAL A 212 10.35 4.34 18.80
N GLU A 213 9.90 4.28 20.06
CA GLU A 213 10.76 4.09 21.23
C GLU A 213 11.50 2.74 21.17
N LEU A 214 10.75 1.66 20.88
CA LEU A 214 11.32 0.32 20.72
C LEU A 214 12.34 0.29 19.57
N ALA A 215 12.02 0.89 18.43
CA ALA A 215 12.93 0.95 17.29
C ALA A 215 14.24 1.70 17.61
N LYS A 216 14.15 2.82 18.32
CA LYS A 216 15.34 3.58 18.77
C LYS A 216 16.16 2.78 19.76
N ARG A 217 15.53 2.14 20.74
CA ARG A 217 16.21 1.35 21.78
C ARG A 217 16.93 0.13 21.21
N GLU A 218 16.29 -0.59 20.29
CA GLU A 218 16.83 -1.83 19.71
C GLU A 218 17.59 -1.58 18.39
N ASN A 219 17.69 -0.33 17.93
CA ASN A 219 18.29 0.05 16.64
C ASN A 219 17.63 -0.69 15.47
N ALA A 220 16.31 -0.92 15.53
CA ALA A 220 15.56 -1.63 14.52
C ALA A 220 15.25 -0.72 13.32
N ARG A 221 14.94 -1.34 12.17
CA ARG A 221 14.32 -0.65 11.03
C ARG A 221 12.82 -0.73 11.22
N LEU A 222 12.18 0.41 11.36
CA LEU A 222 10.73 0.53 11.58
C LEU A 222 10.07 1.27 10.43
N HIS A 223 8.95 0.75 10.00
CA HIS A 223 8.02 1.39 9.08
C HIS A 223 6.64 1.45 9.73
N VAL A 224 6.21 2.65 10.16
CA VAL A 224 4.88 2.85 10.75
C VAL A 224 3.88 3.04 9.63
N LEU A 225 2.96 2.10 9.50
CA LEU A 225 1.93 2.08 8.45
C LEU A 225 0.83 3.10 8.73
N HIS A 226 0.17 3.58 7.65
CA HIS A 226 -1.06 4.38 7.67
C HIS A 226 -1.16 5.43 8.79
N VAL A 227 -0.13 6.27 8.95
CA VAL A 227 -0.15 7.41 9.88
C VAL A 227 -1.28 8.37 9.52
N THR A 228 -2.10 8.75 10.51
CA THR A 228 -3.36 9.48 10.26
C THR A 228 -3.55 10.75 11.07
N THR A 229 -2.65 11.09 11.98
CA THR A 229 -2.79 12.23 12.87
C THR A 229 -1.63 13.21 12.78
N ALA A 230 -1.92 14.48 12.98
CA ALA A 230 -0.91 15.53 12.96
C ALA A 230 0.17 15.33 14.05
N GLU A 231 -0.23 14.85 15.23
CA GLU A 231 0.70 14.62 16.34
C GLU A 231 1.67 13.46 16.10
N GLU A 232 1.26 12.43 15.36
CA GLU A 232 2.15 11.33 15.02
C GLU A 232 3.33 11.80 14.16
N LEU A 233 3.16 12.86 13.34
CA LEU A 233 4.22 13.39 12.49
C LEU A 233 5.44 13.90 13.29
N ASP A 234 5.26 14.29 14.55
CA ASP A 234 6.36 14.73 15.41
C ASP A 234 7.30 13.58 15.82
N LEU A 235 6.88 12.35 15.60
CA LEU A 235 7.69 11.15 15.83
C LEU A 235 8.73 10.90 14.74
N PHE A 236 8.53 11.48 13.54
CA PHE A 236 9.30 11.20 12.34
C PHE A 236 10.17 12.39 11.92
N THR A 237 11.38 12.06 11.52
CA THR A 237 12.33 13.03 10.93
C THR A 237 12.30 12.87 9.41
N PRO A 238 12.28 13.95 8.62
CA PRO A 238 12.28 13.86 7.18
C PRO A 238 13.39 12.94 6.64
N ASP A 239 12.99 12.07 5.71
CA ASP A 239 13.88 11.15 5.00
C ASP A 239 14.81 10.30 5.90
N HIS A 240 14.32 9.92 7.09
CA HIS A 240 15.08 9.08 8.03
C HIS A 240 15.24 7.66 7.47
N GLU A 241 16.48 7.14 7.49
CA GLU A 241 16.80 5.85 6.86
C GLU A 241 16.24 4.61 7.59
N ARG A 242 16.03 4.68 8.90
CA ARG A 242 15.67 3.52 9.73
C ARG A 242 14.27 3.57 10.35
N ILE A 243 13.72 4.76 10.55
CA ILE A 243 12.38 4.96 11.13
C ILE A 243 11.59 5.78 10.13
N THR A 244 10.70 5.14 9.43
CA THR A 244 9.92 5.68 8.32
C THR A 244 8.43 5.61 8.61
N ALA A 245 7.64 6.42 7.91
CA ALA A 245 6.20 6.47 8.05
C ALA A 245 5.52 6.38 6.68
N GLU A 246 4.35 5.76 6.68
CA GLU A 246 3.49 5.64 5.51
C GLU A 246 2.19 6.43 5.73
N ALA A 247 1.65 6.99 4.66
CA ALA A 247 0.27 7.45 4.62
C ALA A 247 -0.50 6.74 3.50
N CYS A 248 -1.74 6.36 3.78
CA CYS A 248 -2.60 5.77 2.76
C CYS A 248 -3.43 6.84 2.05
N VAL A 249 -3.65 6.61 0.76
CA VAL A 249 -4.32 7.56 -0.14
C VAL A 249 -5.69 8.03 0.36
N HIS A 250 -6.46 7.18 1.01
CA HIS A 250 -7.78 7.54 1.55
C HIS A 250 -7.70 8.48 2.77
N HIS A 251 -6.63 8.45 3.58
CA HIS A 251 -6.38 9.40 4.66
C HIS A 251 -5.95 10.79 4.14
N LEU A 252 -5.44 10.86 2.91
CA LEU A 252 -5.10 12.10 2.23
C LEU A 252 -6.31 12.70 1.49
N TRP A 253 -7.36 11.91 1.24
CA TRP A 253 -8.52 12.32 0.46
C TRP A 253 -9.72 12.67 1.32
N PHE A 254 -10.16 11.75 2.17
CA PHE A 254 -11.33 11.90 3.02
C PHE A 254 -11.03 12.65 4.33
N GLU A 255 -12.07 13.19 4.94
CA GLU A 255 -12.09 13.74 6.28
C GLU A 255 -13.29 13.22 7.07
N ASP A 256 -13.35 13.45 8.38
CA ASP A 256 -14.36 12.88 9.26
C ASP A 256 -15.80 13.26 8.88
N SER A 257 -16.03 14.44 8.28
CA SER A 257 -17.34 14.82 7.75
C SER A 257 -17.85 13.90 6.64
N SER A 258 -16.94 13.20 5.94
CA SER A 258 -17.30 12.24 4.88
C SER A 258 -18.06 11.02 5.40
N TYR A 259 -17.98 10.70 6.70
CA TYR A 259 -18.78 9.63 7.30
C TYR A 259 -20.30 9.87 7.23
N GLU A 260 -20.74 11.14 7.15
CA GLU A 260 -22.18 11.47 7.02
C GLU A 260 -22.79 10.93 5.73
N SER A 261 -22.03 10.95 4.63
CA SER A 261 -22.50 10.52 3.31
C SER A 261 -22.06 9.10 2.94
N LEU A 262 -20.86 8.68 3.35
CA LEU A 262 -20.26 7.41 2.94
C LEU A 262 -20.35 6.31 4.00
N GLY A 263 -20.55 6.66 5.27
CA GLY A 263 -20.76 5.71 6.35
C GLY A 263 -19.72 4.58 6.42
N SER A 264 -20.21 3.36 6.33
CA SER A 264 -19.35 2.15 6.34
C SER A 264 -18.35 2.08 5.19
N LEU A 265 -18.63 2.70 4.05
CA LEU A 265 -17.79 2.61 2.86
C LEU A 265 -16.40 3.23 3.07
N ILE A 266 -16.26 4.15 4.03
CA ILE A 266 -14.96 4.71 4.41
C ILE A 266 -14.49 4.28 5.80
N LYS A 267 -15.16 3.29 6.42
CA LYS A 267 -14.70 2.70 7.68
C LYS A 267 -13.42 1.90 7.45
N CYS A 268 -12.31 2.38 8.01
CA CYS A 268 -10.95 1.80 7.96
C CYS A 268 -10.25 1.92 9.32
N ASN A 269 -9.19 1.21 9.53
CA ASN A 269 -8.38 1.25 10.74
C ASN A 269 -6.91 1.55 10.38
N PRO A 270 -6.37 2.69 10.85
CA PRO A 270 -6.98 3.74 11.68
C PRO A 270 -8.11 4.51 10.96
N ALA A 271 -9.00 5.10 11.75
CA ALA A 271 -10.13 5.87 11.22
C ALA A 271 -9.68 7.11 10.43
N ILE A 272 -10.48 7.52 9.43
CA ILE A 272 -10.37 8.84 8.82
C ILE A 272 -10.53 9.90 9.92
N LYS A 273 -9.64 10.88 9.96
CA LYS A 273 -9.58 11.93 10.99
C LYS A 273 -10.10 13.28 10.44
N LYS A 274 -9.87 14.35 11.20
CA LYS A 274 -10.31 15.71 10.84
C LYS A 274 -9.58 16.24 9.60
N ALA A 275 -10.18 17.23 8.94
CA ALA A 275 -9.55 17.99 7.86
C ALA A 275 -8.15 18.51 8.24
N SER A 276 -7.97 18.96 9.49
CA SER A 276 -6.66 19.43 9.98
C SER A 276 -5.60 18.33 10.01
N ASP A 277 -5.98 17.08 10.25
CA ASP A 277 -5.07 15.93 10.19
C ASP A 277 -4.72 15.62 8.76
N ARG A 278 -5.71 15.56 7.86
CA ARG A 278 -5.50 15.37 6.43
C ARG A 278 -4.49 16.36 5.87
N GLU A 279 -4.67 17.65 6.17
CA GLU A 279 -3.73 18.69 5.71
C GLU A 279 -2.34 18.53 6.32
N ALA A 280 -2.24 18.16 7.61
CA ALA A 280 -0.96 17.87 8.24
C ALA A 280 -0.24 16.69 7.59
N ILE A 281 -0.97 15.59 7.27
CA ILE A 281 -0.40 14.43 6.58
C ILE A 281 0.06 14.80 5.16
N ARG A 282 -0.73 15.58 4.39
CA ARG A 282 -0.33 16.11 3.08
C ARG A 282 0.97 16.93 3.17
N GLN A 283 1.09 17.77 4.21
CA GLN A 283 2.33 18.50 4.47
C GLN A 283 3.48 17.54 4.84
N GLY A 284 3.22 16.48 5.62
CA GLY A 284 4.19 15.44 5.97
C GLY A 284 4.71 14.67 4.74
N VAL A 285 3.87 14.44 3.73
CA VAL A 285 4.27 13.88 2.43
C VAL A 285 5.24 14.81 1.71
N THR A 286 4.95 16.13 1.72
CA THR A 286 5.77 17.13 1.04
C THR A 286 7.12 17.33 1.71
N ASP A 287 7.17 17.39 3.04
CA ASP A 287 8.39 17.68 3.80
C ASP A 287 9.22 16.43 4.15
N GLY A 288 8.77 15.23 3.76
CA GLY A 288 9.52 13.99 3.90
C GLY A 288 9.33 13.24 5.22
N ARG A 289 8.50 13.72 6.15
CA ARG A 289 8.14 12.96 7.36
C ARG A 289 7.32 11.72 7.04
N ILE A 290 6.46 11.80 6.01
CA ILE A 290 5.84 10.63 5.39
C ILE A 290 6.75 10.17 4.25
N SER A 291 7.26 8.97 4.38
CA SER A 291 8.23 8.38 3.45
C SER A 291 7.57 7.64 2.29
N VAL A 292 6.40 7.03 2.51
CA VAL A 292 5.72 6.17 1.53
C VAL A 292 4.25 6.57 1.40
N LEU A 293 3.74 6.46 0.18
CA LEU A 293 2.32 6.51 -0.17
C LEU A 293 1.87 5.12 -0.62
N ALA A 294 0.92 4.54 0.10
CA ALA A 294 0.37 3.22 -0.13
C ALA A 294 -1.16 3.23 -0.10
N THR A 295 -1.79 2.07 -0.17
CA THR A 295 -3.25 2.00 -0.23
C THR A 295 -3.90 1.47 1.04
N ASP A 296 -3.32 0.51 1.73
CA ASP A 296 -4.05 -0.37 2.66
C ASP A 296 -5.29 -0.98 1.99
N HIS A 297 -5.15 -1.37 0.70
CA HIS A 297 -6.23 -1.99 -0.06
C HIS A 297 -6.75 -3.23 0.66
N ALA A 298 -7.95 -3.11 1.21
CA ALA A 298 -8.54 -4.11 2.11
C ALA A 298 -10.02 -4.37 1.74
N PRO A 299 -10.28 -5.09 0.63
CA PRO A 299 -11.62 -5.30 0.12
C PRO A 299 -12.47 -6.17 1.06
N HIS A 300 -13.74 -5.83 1.12
CA HIS A 300 -14.84 -6.58 1.75
C HIS A 300 -16.02 -6.61 0.80
N THR A 301 -16.85 -7.62 0.89
CA THR A 301 -18.06 -7.70 0.05
C THR A 301 -19.00 -6.53 0.33
N TRP A 302 -19.74 -6.11 -0.70
CA TRP A 302 -20.76 -5.07 -0.55
C TRP A 302 -21.74 -5.39 0.60
N LEU A 303 -22.16 -6.66 0.71
CA LEU A 303 -23.09 -7.09 1.77
C LEU A 303 -22.50 -6.90 3.18
N GLU A 304 -21.23 -7.21 3.38
CA GLU A 304 -20.56 -7.00 4.67
C GLU A 304 -20.51 -5.51 5.04
N LYS A 305 -20.37 -4.63 4.06
CA LYS A 305 -20.35 -3.17 4.28
C LYS A 305 -21.71 -2.59 4.61
N GLN A 306 -22.83 -3.31 4.39
CA GLN A 306 -24.17 -2.85 4.75
C GLN A 306 -24.55 -3.07 6.24
N GLY A 307 -23.64 -3.61 7.04
CA GLY A 307 -23.86 -3.85 8.48
C GLY A 307 -23.93 -2.58 9.32
N THR A 308 -24.43 -2.71 10.56
CA THR A 308 -24.31 -1.67 11.60
C THR A 308 -22.82 -1.42 11.91
N TYR A 309 -22.53 -0.39 12.71
CA TYR A 309 -21.16 -0.01 13.04
C TYR A 309 -20.28 -1.18 13.50
N PHE A 310 -20.78 -2.01 14.42
CA PHE A 310 -20.01 -3.14 14.95
C PHE A 310 -19.94 -4.35 14.02
N ASN A 311 -20.85 -4.46 13.05
CA ASN A 311 -20.92 -5.58 12.12
C ASN A 311 -20.21 -5.30 10.79
N ALA A 312 -20.21 -4.04 10.34
CA ALA A 312 -19.51 -3.65 9.12
C ALA A 312 -17.99 -3.68 9.34
N PRO A 313 -17.24 -4.49 8.57
CA PRO A 313 -15.79 -4.58 8.71
C PRO A 313 -15.10 -3.30 8.25
N SER A 314 -13.90 -3.02 8.80
CA SER A 314 -13.01 -1.95 8.37
C SER A 314 -12.16 -2.40 7.19
N GLY A 315 -12.07 -1.57 6.16
CA GLY A 315 -11.29 -1.79 4.95
C GLY A 315 -12.00 -1.29 3.70
N LEU A 316 -11.20 -0.80 2.75
CA LEU A 316 -11.64 -0.19 1.49
C LEU A 316 -10.90 -0.81 0.30
N PRO A 317 -11.53 -0.95 -0.88
CA PRO A 317 -10.86 -1.29 -2.13
C PRO A 317 -10.29 0.00 -2.76
N LEU A 318 -8.96 0.12 -2.87
CA LEU A 318 -8.28 1.37 -3.22
C LEU A 318 -7.27 1.25 -4.36
N VAL A 319 -6.67 0.06 -4.56
CA VAL A 319 -5.47 -0.12 -5.41
C VAL A 319 -5.68 0.32 -6.86
N GLN A 320 -6.88 0.16 -7.42
CA GLN A 320 -7.18 0.50 -8.82
C GLN A 320 -7.14 2.01 -9.11
N HIS A 321 -7.38 2.85 -8.11
CA HIS A 321 -7.49 4.30 -8.31
C HIS A 321 -6.43 5.10 -7.55
N SER A 322 -5.48 4.42 -6.91
CA SER A 322 -4.50 5.07 -6.03
C SER A 322 -3.61 6.09 -6.76
N LEU A 323 -3.09 5.73 -7.95
CA LEU A 323 -2.29 6.66 -8.76
C LEU A 323 -3.13 7.85 -9.24
N LEU A 324 -4.34 7.59 -9.74
CA LEU A 324 -5.22 8.67 -10.23
C LEU A 324 -5.57 9.65 -9.11
N LEU A 325 -5.83 9.14 -7.91
CA LEU A 325 -6.07 9.98 -6.74
C LEU A 325 -4.85 10.83 -6.35
N MET A 326 -3.65 10.23 -6.38
CA MET A 326 -2.41 10.99 -6.13
C MET A 326 -2.17 12.06 -7.20
N LEU A 327 -2.46 11.78 -8.48
CA LEU A 327 -2.34 12.74 -9.56
C LEU A 327 -3.40 13.85 -9.48
N GLU A 328 -4.60 13.55 -8.97
CA GLU A 328 -5.60 14.59 -8.69
C GLU A 328 -5.12 15.54 -7.60
N MET A 329 -4.49 15.03 -6.54
CA MET A 329 -3.86 15.89 -5.51
C MET A 329 -2.69 16.72 -6.06
N VAL A 330 -1.95 16.21 -7.07
CA VAL A 330 -0.95 17.02 -7.81
C VAL A 330 -1.65 18.15 -8.57
N GLN A 331 -2.75 17.86 -9.25
CA GLN A 331 -3.54 18.86 -9.98
C GLN A 331 -4.12 19.93 -9.04
N GLU A 332 -4.53 19.56 -7.82
CA GLU A 332 -4.98 20.46 -6.76
C GLU A 332 -3.82 21.26 -6.13
N GLY A 333 -2.57 20.96 -6.45
CA GLY A 333 -1.38 21.63 -5.92
C GLY A 333 -0.98 21.21 -4.50
N CYS A 334 -1.44 20.05 -4.03
CA CYS A 334 -1.06 19.52 -2.70
C CYS A 334 0.44 19.21 -2.62
N PHE A 335 1.00 18.63 -3.68
CA PHE A 335 2.42 18.33 -3.85
C PHE A 335 2.76 18.12 -5.33
N PRO A 336 4.05 18.23 -5.73
CA PRO A 336 4.45 18.01 -7.12
C PRO A 336 4.47 16.51 -7.48
N ILE A 337 4.42 16.20 -8.78
CA ILE A 337 4.42 14.82 -9.29
C ILE A 337 5.71 14.06 -8.91
N GLU A 338 6.82 14.76 -8.76
CA GLU A 338 8.08 14.19 -8.28
C GLU A 338 7.93 13.54 -6.91
N THR A 339 7.08 14.13 -6.05
CA THR A 339 6.76 13.57 -4.73
C THR A 339 5.98 12.26 -4.87
N VAL A 340 5.03 12.16 -5.81
CA VAL A 340 4.32 10.88 -6.07
C VAL A 340 5.30 9.80 -6.47
N VAL A 341 6.18 10.07 -7.44
CA VAL A 341 7.18 9.10 -7.90
C VAL A 341 8.16 8.73 -6.78
N GLU A 342 8.60 9.71 -6.01
CA GLU A 342 9.49 9.47 -4.86
C GLU A 342 8.82 8.58 -3.81
N ARG A 343 7.58 8.89 -3.40
CA ARG A 343 6.89 8.24 -2.27
C ARG A 343 6.18 6.93 -2.65
N ALA A 344 5.75 6.75 -3.90
CA ALA A 344 5.04 5.54 -4.33
C ALA A 344 5.90 4.57 -5.18
N CYS A 345 7.12 4.97 -5.60
CA CYS A 345 7.99 4.11 -6.39
C CYS A 345 9.38 3.96 -5.77
N HIS A 346 10.09 5.07 -5.56
CA HIS A 346 11.50 5.04 -5.15
C HIS A 346 11.69 4.72 -3.67
N ALA A 347 10.95 5.38 -2.78
CA ALA A 347 11.07 5.19 -1.34
C ALA A 347 10.72 3.77 -0.89
N PRO A 348 9.58 3.15 -1.30
CA PRO A 348 9.32 1.76 -0.94
C PRO A 348 10.40 0.80 -1.47
N ALA A 349 10.93 1.03 -2.69
CA ALA A 349 12.03 0.23 -3.21
C ALA A 349 13.29 0.29 -2.32
N ARG A 350 13.64 1.49 -1.80
CA ARG A 350 14.80 1.66 -0.91
C ARG A 350 14.55 1.14 0.49
N ILE A 351 13.38 1.44 1.07
CA ILE A 351 13.04 1.06 2.46
C ILE A 351 13.02 -0.46 2.63
N PHE A 352 12.49 -1.16 1.63
CA PHE A 352 12.37 -2.62 1.66
C PHE A 352 13.50 -3.34 0.91
N ASP A 353 14.55 -2.63 0.46
CA ASP A 353 15.70 -3.19 -0.27
C ASP A 353 15.30 -4.00 -1.51
N VAL A 354 14.31 -3.51 -2.26
CA VAL A 354 13.83 -4.14 -3.50
C VAL A 354 14.90 -4.09 -4.57
N ARG A 355 15.20 -5.25 -5.16
CA ARG A 355 16.25 -5.37 -6.15
C ARG A 355 15.76 -4.98 -7.54
N GLU A 356 16.44 -3.99 -8.16
CA GLU A 356 16.30 -3.62 -9.58
C GLU A 356 14.86 -3.28 -10.02
N ARG A 357 14.03 -2.69 -9.12
CA ARG A 357 12.66 -2.20 -9.39
C ARG A 357 12.43 -0.83 -8.76
N GLY A 358 11.31 -0.19 -9.09
CA GLY A 358 10.91 1.11 -8.54
C GLY A 358 11.63 2.31 -9.16
N PHE A 359 12.46 2.12 -10.19
CA PHE A 359 13.22 3.15 -10.91
C PHE A 359 13.23 2.88 -12.41
N ILE A 360 13.27 3.95 -13.21
CA ILE A 360 13.57 3.85 -14.65
C ILE A 360 15.09 3.97 -14.82
N ARG A 361 15.78 2.82 -14.83
CA ARG A 361 17.24 2.75 -14.98
C ARG A 361 17.64 1.61 -15.91
N GLU A 362 18.68 1.79 -16.71
CA GLU A 362 19.25 0.72 -17.53
C GLU A 362 19.67 -0.47 -16.65
N GLY A 363 19.31 -1.66 -17.08
CA GLY A 363 19.50 -2.92 -16.34
C GLY A 363 18.36 -3.28 -15.38
N TYR A 364 17.49 -2.36 -14.98
CA TYR A 364 16.34 -2.62 -14.11
C TYR A 364 15.21 -3.29 -14.87
N TRP A 365 14.33 -3.97 -14.15
CA TRP A 365 13.10 -4.48 -14.72
C TRP A 365 12.24 -3.33 -15.26
N ALA A 366 11.64 -3.55 -16.43
CA ALA A 366 10.77 -2.56 -17.04
C ALA A 366 9.36 -2.64 -16.41
N ASP A 367 9.27 -2.19 -15.17
CA ASP A 367 8.02 -1.92 -14.46
C ASP A 367 7.69 -0.45 -14.68
N LEU A 368 6.77 -0.19 -15.59
CA LEU A 368 6.46 1.16 -16.07
C LEU A 368 4.95 1.37 -16.13
N VAL A 369 4.53 2.61 -15.88
CA VAL A 369 3.16 3.03 -16.13
C VAL A 369 3.15 4.24 -17.06
N ILE A 370 2.29 4.19 -18.08
CA ILE A 370 2.01 5.31 -18.99
C ILE A 370 0.68 5.92 -18.59
N VAL A 371 0.70 7.20 -18.25
CA VAL A 371 -0.46 7.99 -17.86
C VAL A 371 -0.77 8.99 -18.96
N ASP A 372 -2.03 9.07 -19.35
CA ASP A 372 -2.53 10.11 -20.24
C ASP A 372 -3.06 11.28 -19.40
N PRO A 373 -2.40 12.47 -19.45
CA PRO A 373 -2.80 13.63 -18.66
C PRO A 373 -4.00 14.40 -19.27
N GLU A 374 -4.41 14.09 -20.49
CA GLU A 374 -5.51 14.75 -21.17
C GLU A 374 -6.80 13.93 -21.18
N ASN A 375 -6.73 12.65 -20.81
CA ASN A 375 -7.86 11.75 -20.77
C ASN A 375 -8.34 11.57 -19.32
N GLN A 376 -9.67 11.68 -19.11
CA GLN A 376 -10.28 11.58 -17.77
C GLN A 376 -10.77 10.17 -17.49
N THR A 377 -10.71 9.77 -16.22
CA THR A 377 -11.31 8.53 -15.73
C THR A 377 -12.53 8.82 -14.86
N MET A 378 -13.68 8.31 -15.22
CA MET A 378 -14.87 8.26 -14.36
C MET A 378 -14.85 6.93 -13.60
N VAL A 379 -14.97 6.99 -12.28
CA VAL A 379 -15.07 5.75 -11.48
C VAL A 379 -16.48 5.19 -11.61
N ASP A 380 -16.61 4.13 -12.39
CA ASP A 380 -17.84 3.38 -12.64
C ASP A 380 -17.71 1.95 -12.10
N GLU A 381 -18.76 1.44 -11.46
CA GLU A 381 -18.75 0.08 -10.88
C GLU A 381 -18.62 -1.01 -11.93
N THR A 382 -18.98 -0.73 -13.20
CA THR A 382 -18.83 -1.68 -14.30
C THR A 382 -17.39 -1.84 -14.81
N GLU A 383 -16.48 -0.95 -14.39
CA GLU A 383 -15.06 -0.93 -14.78
C GLU A 383 -14.12 -1.32 -13.62
N LEU A 384 -14.69 -1.90 -12.55
CA LEU A 384 -13.91 -2.35 -11.41
C LEU A 384 -13.39 -3.78 -11.60
N PHE A 385 -12.09 -3.98 -11.39
CA PHE A 385 -11.44 -5.29 -11.48
C PHE A 385 -11.32 -5.99 -10.12
N SER A 386 -11.47 -5.26 -9.01
CA SER A 386 -11.55 -5.85 -7.68
C SER A 386 -12.81 -6.69 -7.52
N GLN A 387 -12.66 -7.87 -6.94
CA GLN A 387 -13.77 -8.83 -6.77
C GLN A 387 -14.94 -8.27 -5.93
N CYS A 388 -14.67 -7.36 -5.02
CA CYS A 388 -15.70 -6.78 -4.16
C CYS A 388 -16.71 -5.89 -4.93
N ASN A 389 -16.36 -5.44 -6.12
CA ASN A 389 -17.18 -4.72 -7.10
C ASN A 389 -17.86 -3.46 -6.52
N TRP A 390 -17.15 -2.69 -5.73
CA TRP A 390 -17.54 -1.36 -5.25
C TRP A 390 -16.29 -0.52 -5.00
N SER A 391 -16.44 0.81 -4.99
CA SER A 391 -15.35 1.76 -4.70
C SER A 391 -15.86 2.91 -3.83
N PRO A 392 -15.07 3.38 -2.85
CA PRO A 392 -15.42 4.58 -2.10
C PRO A 392 -15.38 5.85 -2.98
N PHE A 393 -14.83 5.74 -4.18
CA PHE A 393 -14.72 6.81 -5.17
C PHE A 393 -15.79 6.76 -6.25
N SER A 394 -16.80 5.86 -6.17
CA SER A 394 -17.87 5.75 -7.18
C SER A 394 -18.46 7.12 -7.55
N GLY A 395 -18.52 7.42 -8.84
CA GLY A 395 -18.97 8.71 -9.39
C GLY A 395 -17.93 9.83 -9.36
N THR A 396 -16.74 9.60 -8.83
CA THR A 396 -15.62 10.56 -8.89
C THR A 396 -15.05 10.57 -10.31
N ARG A 397 -14.69 11.77 -10.78
CA ARG A 397 -14.00 11.98 -12.06
C ARG A 397 -12.58 12.43 -11.78
N PHE A 398 -11.60 11.61 -12.16
CA PHE A 398 -10.19 11.96 -12.13
C PHE A 398 -9.76 12.61 -13.45
N SER A 399 -8.85 13.56 -13.39
CA SER A 399 -8.36 14.35 -14.53
C SER A 399 -7.36 13.62 -15.42
N HIS A 400 -6.93 12.43 -15.02
CA HIS A 400 -5.95 11.59 -15.71
C HIS A 400 -6.51 10.18 -15.96
N SER A 401 -5.86 9.42 -16.86
CA SER A 401 -6.12 7.98 -17.01
C SER A 401 -4.81 7.17 -17.05
N VAL A 402 -4.86 5.92 -16.59
CA VAL A 402 -3.80 4.94 -16.85
C VAL A 402 -4.02 4.37 -18.24
N ASP A 403 -3.08 4.60 -19.15
CA ASP A 403 -3.15 4.15 -20.54
C ASP A 403 -2.56 2.75 -20.72
N LEU A 404 -1.40 2.51 -20.07
CA LEU A 404 -0.69 1.24 -20.16
C LEU A 404 0.14 0.98 -18.90
N THR A 405 0.17 -0.29 -18.49
CA THR A 405 1.07 -0.76 -17.43
C THR A 405 1.91 -1.93 -17.93
N LEU A 406 3.24 -1.78 -17.81
CA LEU A 406 4.22 -2.85 -18.05
C LEU A 406 4.66 -3.44 -16.72
N VAL A 407 4.61 -4.76 -16.61
CA VAL A 407 5.14 -5.53 -15.47
C VAL A 407 6.25 -6.43 -15.98
N SER A 408 7.46 -6.23 -15.49
CA SER A 408 8.65 -7.00 -15.93
C SER A 408 8.80 -7.01 -17.47
N GLY A 409 8.49 -5.87 -18.12
CA GLY A 409 8.59 -5.65 -19.55
C GLY A 409 7.47 -6.26 -20.39
N GLN A 410 6.43 -6.79 -19.79
CA GLN A 410 5.25 -7.32 -20.47
C GLN A 410 4.04 -6.42 -20.23
N VAL A 411 3.20 -6.24 -21.26
CA VAL A 411 1.95 -5.48 -21.11
C VAL A 411 1.01 -6.25 -20.17
N ALA A 412 0.70 -5.65 -19.03
CA ALA A 412 -0.22 -6.19 -18.03
C ALA A 412 -1.59 -5.50 -18.09
N TYR A 413 -1.65 -4.24 -18.53
CA TYR A 413 -2.87 -3.48 -18.73
C TYR A 413 -2.74 -2.58 -19.95
N SER A 414 -3.73 -2.53 -20.80
CA SER A 414 -3.81 -1.65 -21.96
C SER A 414 -5.24 -1.60 -22.52
N GLY A 415 -5.63 -0.47 -23.10
CA GLY A 415 -6.93 -0.32 -23.75
C GLY A 415 -8.13 -0.47 -22.80
N GLY A 416 -7.97 -0.13 -21.53
CA GLY A 416 -9.02 -0.25 -20.52
C GLY A 416 -9.11 -1.64 -19.87
N GLU A 417 -8.29 -2.63 -20.27
CA GLU A 417 -8.41 -4.01 -19.82
C GLU A 417 -7.06 -4.59 -19.33
N PRO A 418 -7.04 -5.30 -18.21
CA PRO A 418 -5.94 -6.15 -17.83
C PRO A 418 -5.80 -7.33 -18.80
N THR A 419 -4.57 -7.69 -19.16
CA THR A 419 -4.31 -8.82 -20.04
C THR A 419 -4.69 -10.16 -19.38
N ASP A 420 -4.88 -11.22 -20.21
CA ASP A 420 -5.14 -12.57 -19.71
C ASP A 420 -3.86 -13.33 -19.35
N GLY A 421 -2.69 -12.74 -19.59
CA GLY A 421 -1.40 -13.33 -19.30
C GLY A 421 -1.09 -13.39 -17.81
N GLN A 422 0.03 -14.00 -17.49
CA GLN A 422 0.66 -13.97 -16.18
C GLN A 422 1.99 -13.22 -16.34
N THR A 423 2.09 -12.04 -15.74
CA THR A 423 3.25 -11.16 -15.87
C THR A 423 4.03 -11.01 -14.57
N GLY A 424 3.35 -11.24 -13.43
CA GLY A 424 3.92 -11.04 -12.10
C GLY A 424 5.03 -12.01 -11.74
N MET A 425 6.08 -11.48 -11.16
CA MET A 425 7.24 -12.22 -10.63
C MET A 425 7.35 -12.01 -9.12
N ARG A 426 7.95 -12.99 -8.42
CA ARG A 426 8.35 -12.77 -7.02
C ARG A 426 9.38 -11.64 -6.97
N VAL A 427 9.15 -10.67 -6.10
CA VAL A 427 10.11 -9.59 -5.83
C VAL A 427 11.33 -10.17 -5.12
N GLU A 428 12.53 -9.80 -5.57
CA GLU A 428 13.78 -10.12 -4.92
C GLU A 428 14.23 -8.94 -4.06
N PHE A 429 14.81 -9.25 -2.91
CA PHE A 429 15.36 -8.26 -1.99
C PHE A 429 16.88 -8.39 -1.91
N GLU A 430 17.57 -7.27 -1.74
CA GLU A 430 19.00 -7.31 -1.49
C GLU A 430 19.24 -7.94 -0.10
N SER A 431 20.19 -8.87 -0.02
CA SER A 431 20.59 -9.42 1.28
C SER A 431 21.22 -8.30 2.12
N GLN A 432 20.53 -7.87 3.15
CA GLN A 432 20.97 -6.74 3.97
C GLN A 432 22.30 -7.02 4.65
N ARG A 433 23.22 -6.10 4.50
CA ARG A 433 24.32 -5.93 5.48
C ARG A 433 23.72 -5.20 6.69
N ARG A 434 23.70 -5.86 7.84
CA ARG A 434 23.31 -5.27 9.14
C ARG A 434 24.16 -4.03 9.46
#